data_a69e37d79ca6e883f0b2c7fea28fb61e
#
_entry.id   a69e37d79ca6e883f0b2c7fea28fb61e
#
_cell.length_a   1.000
_cell.length_b   1.000
_cell.length_c   1.000
_cell.angle_alpha   90.00
_cell.angle_beta   90.00
_cell.angle_gamma   90.00
#
_symmetry.space_group_name_H-M   'P 1'
#
loop_
_entity.id
_entity.type
_entity.pdbx_description
1 polymer ?
#
loop_
_entity_poly.entity_id
_entity_poly.type
_entity_poly.pdbx_seq_one_letter_code
_entity_poly.pdbx_strand_id
1 'polypeptide(L)'
;NNENIISRGRSLKPIFFYSRIRFSWGFIVRIPGVTAAQPALSLPPPTTVVGAFSNPIIEALKPVKEGDVKKRAKTLYPIFDCILKSSLAAGFALAREDEGATGIAVVKESSRIIGSPYKTGGEASKIRKAKLGSSEFLDALGSMLPVQAIGVAYAPAALADIAWVADAEKLAKCLKLDLKELYGDIGLIATWGVSRIGSKEGMVAVLNGYHGYPEELEIGAIFKSRMYVPVDCVEPKDQSISELTLWDLDYRWKKYYVPFIAS
;
A
#
# COMPACT_ATOMS: atom_id res chain seq x y z
N ASN A 1 -10.95 33.76 -21.66
CA ASN A 1 -9.54 33.63 -22.02
C ASN A 1 -8.90 32.54 -21.17
N ASN A 2 -9.20 31.28 -21.54
CA ASN A 2 -8.49 30.10 -21.06
C ASN A 2 -7.74 29.52 -22.26
N GLU A 3 -6.62 30.12 -22.56
CA GLU A 3 -5.71 29.61 -23.58
C GLU A 3 -4.38 29.27 -22.92
N ASN A 4 -3.93 28.06 -23.22
CA ASN A 4 -2.54 27.60 -23.23
C ASN A 4 -1.87 27.31 -21.90
N ILE A 5 -2.14 26.12 -21.36
CA ILE A 5 -1.09 25.36 -20.68
C ILE A 5 -0.95 24.00 -21.39
N ILE A 6 -0.60 24.02 -22.65
CA ILE A 6 0.11 22.92 -23.30
C ILE A 6 1.60 23.23 -23.12
N SER A 7 2.18 22.85 -22.01
CA SER A 7 3.61 22.91 -21.78
C SER A 7 4.30 21.95 -22.73
N ARG A 8 5.14 22.55 -23.58
CA ARG A 8 6.03 21.96 -24.57
C ARG A 8 6.52 20.55 -24.21
N GLY A 9 6.06 19.60 -24.97
CA GLY A 9 6.52 18.30 -25.33
C GLY A 9 7.85 17.77 -24.78
N ARG A 10 7.89 17.22 -23.57
CA ARG A 10 8.62 15.99 -23.32
C ARG A 10 7.62 14.87 -23.53
N SER A 11 7.84 14.05 -24.53
CA SER A 11 7.12 12.78 -24.66
C SER A 11 7.35 12.00 -23.36
N LEU A 12 6.30 11.90 -22.54
CA LEU A 12 6.30 11.00 -21.38
C LEU A 12 6.56 9.59 -21.92
N LYS A 13 7.48 8.87 -21.32
CA LYS A 13 7.68 7.45 -21.58
C LYS A 13 7.20 6.67 -20.35
N PRO A 14 5.90 6.35 -20.29
CA PRO A 14 5.36 5.67 -19.13
C PRO A 14 5.81 4.20 -19.14
N ILE A 15 6.12 3.68 -17.94
CA ILE A 15 6.26 2.26 -17.67
C ILE A 15 5.14 1.81 -16.76
N PHE A 16 4.62 0.63 -17.02
CA PHE A 16 3.53 0.00 -16.28
C PHE A 16 4.01 -1.24 -15.56
N PHE A 17 3.62 -1.39 -14.31
CA PHE A 17 3.83 -2.57 -13.47
C PHE A 17 2.49 -3.08 -12.98
N TYR A 18 2.29 -4.38 -13.05
CA TYR A 18 1.08 -5.06 -12.60
C TYR A 18 1.43 -6.33 -11.86
N SER A 19 0.70 -6.60 -10.78
CA SER A 19 0.77 -7.90 -10.10
C SER A 19 -0.61 -8.32 -9.62
N ARG A 20 -0.94 -9.59 -9.86
CA ARG A 20 -2.03 -10.28 -9.17
C ARG A 20 -1.47 -10.95 -7.94
N ILE A 21 -2.03 -10.61 -6.80
CA ILE A 21 -1.57 -11.06 -5.50
C ILE A 21 -2.69 -11.77 -4.74
N ARG A 22 -2.30 -12.67 -3.85
CA ARG A 22 -3.19 -13.30 -2.87
C ARG A 22 -2.77 -12.89 -1.47
N PHE A 23 -3.71 -12.36 -0.69
CA PHE A 23 -3.48 -12.07 0.73
C PHE A 23 -3.46 -13.34 1.55
N SER A 24 -2.52 -13.43 2.51
CA SER A 24 -2.52 -14.51 3.49
C SER A 24 -3.67 -14.36 4.49
N TRP A 25 -3.95 -13.13 4.95
CA TRP A 25 -5.02 -12.83 5.91
C TRP A 25 -5.62 -11.43 5.73
N GLY A 26 -4.90 -10.46 5.19
CA GLY A 26 -5.35 -9.09 5.00
C GLY A 26 -4.20 -8.09 5.02
N PHE A 27 -4.52 -6.83 5.33
CA PHE A 27 -3.56 -5.75 5.34
C PHE A 27 -3.82 -4.77 6.48
N ILE A 28 -2.76 -4.06 6.90
CA ILE A 28 -2.86 -2.92 7.81
C ILE A 28 -2.31 -1.71 7.08
N VAL A 29 -3.18 -0.78 6.73
CA VAL A 29 -2.80 0.54 6.20
C VAL A 29 -3.41 1.60 7.10
N ARG A 30 -2.55 2.35 7.75
CA ARG A 30 -2.94 3.34 8.76
C ARG A 30 -3.18 4.70 8.11
N ILE A 31 -4.05 5.48 8.71
CA ILE A 31 -4.23 6.88 8.35
C ILE A 31 -2.98 7.66 8.75
N PRO A 32 -2.34 8.39 7.84
CA PRO A 32 -1.17 9.20 8.16
C PRO A 32 -1.49 10.29 9.20
N GLY A 33 -0.52 10.58 10.09
CA GLY A 33 -0.61 11.68 11.05
C GLY A 33 -1.38 11.39 12.35
N VAL A 34 -1.97 10.21 12.51
CA VAL A 34 -2.65 9.81 13.76
C VAL A 34 -1.72 8.89 14.56
N THR A 35 -1.45 9.22 15.82
CA THR A 35 -0.48 8.49 16.66
C THR A 35 -1.09 7.43 17.58
N ALA A 36 -2.37 7.58 17.93
CA ALA A 36 -3.08 6.65 18.80
C ALA A 36 -4.42 6.26 18.16
N ALA A 37 -4.86 5.02 18.42
CA ALA A 37 -6.15 4.50 17.94
C ALA A 37 -6.36 4.69 16.43
N GLN A 38 -5.35 4.39 15.63
CA GLN A 38 -5.37 4.63 14.18
C GLN A 38 -6.36 3.69 13.49
N PRO A 39 -7.44 4.18 12.88
CA PRO A 39 -8.30 3.36 12.05
C PRO A 39 -7.55 2.86 10.82
N ALA A 40 -7.87 1.65 10.35
CA ALA A 40 -7.38 1.17 9.06
C ALA A 40 -8.13 1.85 7.93
N LEU A 41 -7.44 2.06 6.84
CA LEU A 41 -8.09 2.33 5.56
C LEU A 41 -8.75 1.04 5.04
N SER A 42 -9.91 1.19 4.43
CA SER A 42 -10.65 0.04 3.86
C SER A 42 -9.95 -0.55 2.65
N LEU A 43 -9.16 0.23 1.93
CA LEU A 43 -8.33 -0.22 0.81
C LEU A 43 -6.92 0.38 0.91
N PRO A 44 -5.91 -0.32 0.39
CA PRO A 44 -4.57 0.24 0.24
C PRO A 44 -4.57 1.46 -0.68
N PRO A 45 -4.12 2.64 -0.22
CA PRO A 45 -4.05 3.84 -1.04
C PRO A 45 -2.92 3.76 -2.09
N PRO A 46 -2.92 4.62 -3.12
CA PRO A 46 -1.89 4.67 -4.16
C PRO A 46 -0.46 4.64 -3.65
N THR A 47 -0.14 5.41 -2.61
CA THR A 47 1.20 5.41 -1.99
C THR A 47 1.62 4.04 -1.44
N THR A 48 0.67 3.28 -0.89
CA THR A 48 0.94 1.92 -0.38
C THR A 48 1.19 0.95 -1.53
N VAL A 49 0.46 1.08 -2.65
CA VAL A 49 0.67 0.27 -3.85
C VAL A 49 2.05 0.54 -4.45
N VAL A 50 2.42 1.81 -4.61
CA VAL A 50 3.79 2.17 -5.06
C VAL A 50 4.85 1.60 -4.11
N GLY A 51 4.61 1.66 -2.79
CA GLY A 51 5.50 1.07 -1.79
C GLY A 51 5.69 -0.43 -1.96
N ALA A 52 4.65 -1.16 -2.36
CA ALA A 52 4.70 -2.59 -2.59
C ALA A 52 5.62 -2.97 -3.77
N PHE A 53 5.54 -2.23 -4.89
CA PHE A 53 6.44 -2.41 -6.03
C PHE A 53 7.85 -1.88 -5.79
N SER A 54 7.98 -0.78 -5.04
CA SER A 54 9.26 -0.15 -4.78
C SER A 54 10.15 -0.95 -3.83
N ASN A 55 9.56 -1.65 -2.86
CA ASN A 55 10.32 -2.37 -1.85
C ASN A 55 11.27 -3.41 -2.45
N PRO A 56 10.83 -4.33 -3.35
CA PRO A 56 11.74 -5.29 -3.98
C PRO A 56 12.82 -4.63 -4.85
N ILE A 57 12.50 -3.54 -5.55
CA ILE A 57 13.49 -2.77 -6.33
C ILE A 57 14.58 -2.22 -5.40
N ILE A 58 14.18 -1.58 -4.32
CA ILE A 58 15.12 -0.95 -3.38
C ILE A 58 15.99 -2.02 -2.70
N GLU A 59 15.42 -3.13 -2.30
CA GLU A 59 16.18 -4.24 -1.69
C GLU A 59 17.20 -4.85 -2.68
N ALA A 60 16.84 -4.98 -3.96
CA ALA A 60 17.75 -5.51 -4.98
C ALA A 60 18.90 -4.55 -5.29
N LEU A 61 18.62 -3.24 -5.39
CA LEU A 61 19.62 -2.26 -5.76
C LEU A 61 20.49 -1.78 -4.59
N LYS A 62 19.95 -1.79 -3.38
CA LYS A 62 20.64 -1.29 -2.17
C LYS A 62 20.33 -2.14 -0.96
N PRO A 63 20.84 -3.39 -0.92
CA PRO A 63 20.63 -4.24 0.24
C PRO A 63 21.27 -3.59 1.48
N VAL A 64 20.47 -3.24 2.46
CA VAL A 64 20.94 -2.77 3.76
C VAL A 64 20.95 -3.95 4.72
N LYS A 65 22.09 -4.22 5.37
CA LYS A 65 22.23 -5.32 6.33
C LYS A 65 21.15 -5.23 7.40
N GLU A 66 20.53 -6.36 7.71
CA GLU A 66 19.60 -6.46 8.84
C GLU A 66 20.25 -5.99 10.14
N GLY A 67 19.48 -5.26 10.96
CA GLY A 67 19.92 -4.79 12.27
C GLY A 67 20.13 -3.28 12.40
N ASP A 68 20.40 -2.54 11.32
CA ASP A 68 20.56 -1.09 11.38
C ASP A 68 19.30 -0.32 10.86
N VAL A 69 18.23 -0.39 11.66
CA VAL A 69 16.92 0.22 11.31
C VAL A 69 17.02 1.73 11.07
N LYS A 70 17.83 2.45 11.84
CA LYS A 70 17.98 3.92 11.70
C LYS A 70 18.72 4.26 10.42
N LYS A 71 19.76 3.52 10.08
CA LYS A 71 20.53 3.70 8.85
C LYS A 71 19.69 3.35 7.62
N ARG A 72 18.92 2.24 7.71
CA ARG A 72 17.98 1.83 6.69
C ARG A 72 16.97 2.93 6.37
N ALA A 73 16.30 3.49 7.37
CA ALA A 73 15.32 4.55 7.16
C ALA A 73 15.94 5.79 6.49
N LYS A 74 17.12 6.26 6.95
CA LYS A 74 17.82 7.39 6.33
C LYS A 74 18.21 7.16 4.88
N THR A 75 18.53 5.92 4.50
CA THR A 75 18.95 5.59 3.14
C THR A 75 17.76 5.35 2.21
N LEU A 76 16.70 4.70 2.69
CA LEU A 76 15.58 4.28 1.85
C LEU A 76 14.53 5.36 1.65
N TYR A 77 14.31 6.22 2.64
CA TYR A 77 13.30 7.27 2.53
C TYR A 77 13.51 8.22 1.35
N PRO A 78 14.71 8.79 1.11
CA PRO A 78 14.94 9.64 -0.04
C PRO A 78 14.76 8.93 -1.39
N ILE A 79 15.08 7.63 -1.45
CA ILE A 79 14.89 6.82 -2.67
C ILE A 79 13.40 6.62 -2.92
N PHE A 80 12.65 6.25 -1.88
CA PHE A 80 11.20 6.07 -1.99
C PHE A 80 10.50 7.39 -2.38
N ASP A 81 10.87 8.51 -1.78
CA ASP A 81 10.33 9.83 -2.15
C ASP A 81 10.60 10.17 -3.63
N CYS A 82 11.79 9.86 -4.11
CA CYS A 82 12.13 10.04 -5.53
C CYS A 82 11.30 9.12 -6.44
N ILE A 83 11.11 7.85 -6.08
CA ILE A 83 10.25 6.91 -6.80
C ILE A 83 8.81 7.44 -6.82
N LEU A 84 8.31 7.90 -5.68
CA LEU A 84 6.95 8.42 -5.59
C LEU A 84 6.75 9.66 -6.47
N LYS A 85 7.73 10.56 -6.55
CA LYS A 85 7.71 11.71 -7.46
C LYS A 85 7.80 11.35 -8.94
N SER A 86 8.28 10.16 -9.28
CA SER A 86 8.25 9.62 -10.64
C SER A 86 6.94 8.90 -10.97
N SER A 87 6.12 8.62 -9.97
CA SER A 87 4.84 7.90 -10.12
C SER A 87 3.79 8.79 -10.76
N LEU A 88 3.04 8.24 -11.70
CA LEU A 88 1.96 8.92 -12.43
C LEU A 88 0.60 8.46 -11.92
N ALA A 89 0.44 7.16 -11.69
CA ALA A 89 -0.78 6.57 -11.16
C ALA A 89 -0.48 5.26 -10.43
N ALA A 90 -1.34 4.90 -9.49
CA ALA A 90 -1.35 3.57 -8.90
C ALA A 90 -2.78 3.16 -8.56
N GLY A 91 -3.10 1.88 -8.72
CA GLY A 91 -4.43 1.34 -8.55
C GLY A 91 -4.40 0.03 -7.77
N PHE A 92 -5.52 -0.23 -7.11
CA PHE A 92 -5.78 -1.47 -6.38
C PHE A 92 -7.21 -1.92 -6.68
N ALA A 93 -7.40 -3.22 -6.86
CA ALA A 93 -8.71 -3.84 -6.97
C ALA A 93 -8.73 -5.15 -6.21
N LEU A 94 -9.82 -5.42 -5.50
CA LEU A 94 -10.10 -6.78 -5.04
C LEU A 94 -10.56 -7.61 -6.24
N ALA A 95 -10.00 -8.79 -6.40
CA ALA A 95 -10.32 -9.72 -7.47
C ALA A 95 -11.01 -10.97 -6.89
N ARG A 96 -11.84 -11.63 -7.69
CA ARG A 96 -12.48 -12.91 -7.34
C ARG A 96 -11.63 -14.06 -7.84
N GLU A 97 -11.61 -15.18 -7.11
CA GLU A 97 -10.97 -16.40 -7.59
C GLU A 97 -11.79 -17.08 -8.70
N ASP A 98 -13.13 -17.02 -8.58
CA ASP A 98 -14.08 -17.59 -9.53
C ASP A 98 -15.18 -16.61 -9.90
N GLU A 99 -15.72 -16.75 -11.13
CA GLU A 99 -16.89 -16.00 -11.58
C GLU A 99 -18.15 -16.33 -10.77
N GLY A 100 -18.18 -17.49 -10.09
CA GLY A 100 -19.26 -17.92 -9.21
C GLY A 100 -19.15 -17.42 -7.76
N ALA A 101 -18.06 -16.77 -7.35
CA ALA A 101 -17.92 -16.27 -5.99
C ALA A 101 -18.87 -15.08 -5.73
N THR A 102 -19.72 -15.23 -4.70
CA THR A 102 -20.80 -14.28 -4.39
C THR A 102 -20.37 -12.98 -3.74
N GLY A 103 -19.11 -12.82 -3.40
CA GLY A 103 -18.58 -11.56 -2.84
C GLY A 103 -17.20 -11.70 -2.22
N ILE A 104 -16.51 -10.57 -2.09
CA ILE A 104 -15.31 -10.44 -1.29
C ILE A 104 -15.66 -9.54 -0.12
N ALA A 105 -15.55 -10.07 1.09
CA ALA A 105 -15.74 -9.28 2.29
C ALA A 105 -14.39 -8.75 2.81
N VAL A 106 -14.29 -7.44 2.99
CA VAL A 106 -13.23 -6.82 3.78
C VAL A 106 -13.83 -6.45 5.13
N VAL A 107 -13.44 -7.17 6.16
CA VAL A 107 -13.84 -6.85 7.52
C VAL A 107 -12.82 -5.88 8.11
N LYS A 108 -13.30 -4.73 8.55
CA LYS A 108 -12.48 -3.71 9.19
C LYS A 108 -12.63 -3.82 10.71
N GLU A 109 -11.52 -3.98 11.40
CA GLU A 109 -11.46 -4.00 12.85
C GLU A 109 -10.67 -2.79 13.37
N SER A 110 -11.16 -2.13 14.42
CA SER A 110 -10.53 -0.95 15.00
C SER A 110 -9.84 -1.17 16.34
N SER A 111 -9.93 -2.37 16.91
CA SER A 111 -9.30 -2.68 18.20
C SER A 111 -8.54 -4.00 18.17
N ARG A 112 -7.39 -4.01 18.79
CA ARG A 112 -6.56 -5.21 18.97
C ARG A 112 -5.98 -5.23 20.37
N ILE A 113 -6.11 -6.35 21.05
CA ILE A 113 -5.36 -6.61 22.27
C ILE A 113 -3.97 -7.06 21.87
N ILE A 114 -2.97 -6.29 22.21
CA ILE A 114 -1.58 -6.67 22.01
C ILE A 114 -1.03 -7.08 23.37
N GLY A 115 -0.84 -8.38 23.57
CA GLY A 115 0.04 -8.88 24.62
C GLY A 115 1.45 -8.43 24.29
N SER A 116 1.90 -7.32 24.86
CA SER A 116 3.21 -6.79 24.60
C SER A 116 4.10 -6.94 25.83
N PRO A 117 5.12 -7.78 25.76
CA PRO A 117 6.20 -7.79 26.73
C PRO A 117 7.13 -6.58 26.58
N TYR A 118 6.75 -5.57 25.82
CA TYR A 118 7.63 -4.46 25.44
C TYR A 118 7.87 -3.42 26.52
N LYS A 119 7.08 -3.44 27.57
CA LYS A 119 7.44 -2.54 28.65
C LYS A 119 8.50 -3.20 29.51
N THR A 120 9.63 -2.65 29.30
CA THR A 120 10.93 -2.86 29.89
C THR A 120 10.92 -3.17 31.39
N GLY A 121 11.94 -3.83 31.87
CA GLY A 121 12.25 -4.34 33.19
C GLY A 121 11.61 -3.73 34.46
N GLY A 122 11.07 -2.50 34.39
CA GLY A 122 10.38 -1.87 35.54
C GLY A 122 9.00 -2.48 35.81
N GLU A 123 8.21 -2.75 34.79
CA GLU A 123 6.84 -3.31 34.96
C GLU A 123 6.88 -4.82 35.19
N ALA A 124 7.78 -5.53 34.50
CA ALA A 124 8.06 -6.92 34.80
C ALA A 124 8.57 -7.09 36.23
N SER A 125 9.36 -6.13 36.75
CA SER A 125 9.80 -6.11 38.14
C SER A 125 8.66 -5.87 39.13
N LYS A 126 7.68 -5.02 38.77
CA LYS A 126 6.48 -4.79 39.60
C LYS A 126 5.64 -6.06 39.73
N ILE A 127 5.42 -6.77 38.61
CA ILE A 127 4.68 -8.06 38.62
C ILE A 127 5.40 -9.09 39.49
N ARG A 128 6.74 -9.21 39.40
CA ARG A 128 7.51 -10.16 40.20
C ARG A 128 7.47 -9.87 41.71
N LYS A 129 7.31 -8.61 42.08
CA LYS A 129 7.26 -8.17 43.47
C LYS A 129 5.86 -8.14 44.05
N ALA A 130 4.82 -8.02 43.23
CA ALA A 130 3.46 -7.97 43.68
C ALA A 130 2.94 -9.38 44.06
N LYS A 131 2.13 -9.42 45.12
CA LYS A 131 1.46 -10.67 45.51
C LYS A 131 0.44 -11.07 44.47
N LEU A 132 0.46 -12.32 44.02
CA LEU A 132 -0.47 -12.84 43.06
C LEU A 132 -1.93 -12.57 43.46
N GLY A 133 -2.70 -11.92 42.57
CA GLY A 133 -4.09 -11.54 42.81
C GLY A 133 -4.28 -10.22 43.59
N SER A 134 -3.21 -9.52 44.02
CA SER A 134 -3.34 -8.18 44.57
C SER A 134 -3.71 -7.14 43.52
N SER A 135 -4.23 -5.97 43.96
CA SER A 135 -4.55 -4.84 43.06
C SER A 135 -3.31 -4.39 42.27
N GLU A 136 -2.14 -4.32 42.95
CA GLU A 136 -0.88 -3.94 42.30
C GLU A 136 -0.44 -4.96 41.24
N PHE A 137 -0.71 -6.25 41.46
CA PHE A 137 -0.47 -7.30 40.45
C PHE A 137 -1.39 -7.14 39.23
N LEU A 138 -2.68 -6.89 39.46
CA LEU A 138 -3.67 -6.70 38.39
C LEU A 138 -3.40 -5.44 37.58
N ASP A 139 -3.03 -4.35 38.23
CA ASP A 139 -2.65 -3.09 37.57
C ASP A 139 -1.38 -3.25 36.72
N ALA A 140 -0.37 -3.94 37.26
CA ALA A 140 0.85 -4.23 36.53
C ALA A 140 0.61 -5.17 35.35
N LEU A 141 -0.27 -6.18 35.51
CA LEU A 141 -0.69 -7.06 34.44
C LEU A 141 -1.48 -6.32 33.36
N GLY A 142 -2.43 -5.44 33.77
CA GLY A 142 -3.19 -4.58 32.85
C GLY A 142 -2.29 -3.65 32.05
N SER A 143 -1.22 -3.12 32.64
CA SER A 143 -0.24 -2.30 31.94
C SER A 143 0.62 -3.07 30.93
N MET A 144 0.78 -4.39 31.13
CA MET A 144 1.46 -5.29 30.18
C MET A 144 0.58 -5.79 29.05
N LEU A 145 -0.74 -5.67 29.20
CA LEU A 145 -1.74 -6.08 28.22
C LEU A 145 -2.57 -4.87 27.73
N PRO A 146 -1.94 -3.81 27.23
CA PRO A 146 -2.69 -2.64 26.80
C PRO A 146 -3.56 -3.01 25.61
N VAL A 147 -4.81 -2.54 25.64
CA VAL A 147 -5.66 -2.51 24.46
C VAL A 147 -5.11 -1.43 23.55
N GLN A 148 -4.51 -1.82 22.43
CA GLN A 148 -4.12 -0.89 21.37
C GLN A 148 -5.21 -0.91 20.29
N ALA A 149 -5.87 0.22 20.10
CA ALA A 149 -6.73 0.40 18.94
C ALA A 149 -5.85 0.53 17.69
N ILE A 150 -5.77 -0.54 16.91
CA ILE A 150 -5.09 -0.57 15.61
C ILE A 150 -6.13 -0.97 14.57
N GLY A 151 -6.28 -0.15 13.53
CA GLY A 151 -7.14 -0.51 12.43
C GLY A 151 -6.52 -1.62 11.58
N VAL A 152 -7.29 -2.66 11.33
CA VAL A 152 -6.92 -3.83 10.51
C VAL A 152 -8.03 -4.08 9.50
N ALA A 153 -7.68 -4.44 8.29
CA ALA A 153 -8.61 -4.96 7.31
C ALA A 153 -8.29 -6.43 7.04
N TYR A 154 -9.25 -7.31 7.29
CA TYR A 154 -9.13 -8.73 7.05
C TYR A 154 -9.69 -9.08 5.67
N ALA A 155 -8.89 -9.71 4.85
CA ALA A 155 -9.26 -10.21 3.53
C ALA A 155 -8.56 -11.57 3.31
N PRO A 156 -8.92 -12.61 4.10
CA PRO A 156 -8.22 -13.89 4.08
C PRO A 156 -8.40 -14.57 2.71
N ALA A 157 -7.29 -15.02 2.14
CA ALA A 157 -7.22 -15.67 0.83
C ALA A 157 -7.82 -14.85 -0.33
N ALA A 158 -8.10 -13.56 -0.12
CA ALA A 158 -8.59 -12.69 -1.18
C ALA A 158 -7.51 -12.43 -2.22
N LEU A 159 -7.92 -12.41 -3.47
CA LEU A 159 -7.09 -11.96 -4.57
C LEU A 159 -7.20 -10.44 -4.71
N ALA A 160 -6.12 -9.83 -5.13
CA ALA A 160 -6.13 -8.44 -5.54
C ALA A 160 -5.25 -8.22 -6.77
N ASP A 161 -5.67 -7.26 -7.58
CA ASP A 161 -4.88 -6.72 -8.68
C ASP A 161 -4.30 -5.39 -8.22
N ILE A 162 -3.00 -5.22 -8.36
CA ILE A 162 -2.30 -3.97 -8.08
C ILE A 162 -1.58 -3.51 -9.35
N ALA A 163 -1.60 -2.21 -9.58
CA ALA A 163 -0.95 -1.60 -10.73
C ALA A 163 -0.24 -0.30 -10.34
N TRP A 164 0.85 -0.01 -11.03
CA TRP A 164 1.60 1.21 -10.89
C TRP A 164 2.09 1.68 -12.24
N VAL A 165 1.92 2.96 -12.53
CA VAL A 165 2.44 3.63 -13.72
C VAL A 165 3.42 4.70 -13.27
N ALA A 166 4.59 4.73 -13.89
CA ALA A 166 5.63 5.71 -13.61
C ALA A 166 6.19 6.33 -14.90
N ASP A 167 6.76 7.52 -14.79
CA ASP A 167 7.62 8.11 -15.81
C ASP A 167 8.95 7.35 -15.80
N ALA A 168 9.21 6.55 -16.85
CA ALA A 168 10.37 5.67 -16.91
C ALA A 168 11.70 6.42 -16.87
N GLU A 169 11.79 7.60 -17.50
CA GLU A 169 13.02 8.38 -17.51
C GLU A 169 13.34 8.95 -16.11
N LYS A 170 12.30 9.46 -15.42
CA LYS A 170 12.48 9.94 -14.05
C LYS A 170 12.80 8.80 -13.10
N LEU A 171 12.12 7.67 -13.24
CA LEU A 171 12.34 6.49 -12.40
C LEU A 171 13.74 5.91 -12.60
N ALA A 172 14.19 5.74 -13.85
CA ALA A 172 15.54 5.29 -14.16
C ALA A 172 16.61 6.21 -13.57
N LYS A 173 16.45 7.54 -13.74
CA LYS A 173 17.34 8.53 -13.14
C LYS A 173 17.36 8.47 -11.60
N CYS A 174 16.18 8.27 -10.99
CA CYS A 174 16.04 8.13 -9.55
C CYS A 174 16.82 6.92 -9.00
N LEU A 175 16.72 5.81 -9.71
CA LEU A 175 17.36 4.54 -9.34
C LEU A 175 18.82 4.44 -9.83
N LYS A 176 19.29 5.38 -10.66
CA LYS A 176 20.59 5.39 -11.33
C LYS A 176 20.78 4.17 -12.25
N LEU A 177 19.77 3.87 -13.01
CA LEU A 177 19.70 2.77 -13.97
C LEU A 177 19.55 3.30 -15.39
N ASP A 178 19.83 2.48 -16.38
CA ASP A 178 19.39 2.75 -17.73
C ASP A 178 17.95 2.24 -17.97
N LEU A 179 17.34 2.63 -19.10
CA LEU A 179 15.99 2.22 -19.43
C LEU A 179 15.88 0.72 -19.75
N LYS A 180 16.95 0.12 -20.29
CA LYS A 180 16.97 -1.31 -20.61
C LYS A 180 16.92 -2.15 -19.33
N GLU A 181 17.70 -1.77 -18.33
CA GLU A 181 17.67 -2.41 -17.01
C GLU A 181 16.29 -2.24 -16.35
N LEU A 182 15.69 -1.04 -16.47
CA LEU A 182 14.37 -0.76 -15.89
C LEU A 182 13.26 -1.61 -16.53
N TYR A 183 13.25 -1.71 -17.87
CA TYR A 183 12.28 -2.54 -18.60
C TYR A 183 12.62 -4.04 -18.59
N GLY A 184 13.81 -4.43 -18.14
CA GLY A 184 14.25 -5.80 -18.00
C GLY A 184 14.12 -6.31 -16.57
N ASP A 185 15.25 -6.60 -15.97
CA ASP A 185 15.34 -7.29 -14.66
C ASP A 185 14.63 -6.52 -13.53
N ILE A 186 14.72 -5.20 -13.54
CA ILE A 186 14.08 -4.37 -12.51
C ILE A 186 12.55 -4.46 -12.61
N GLY A 187 12.01 -4.50 -13.82
CA GLY A 187 10.58 -4.71 -14.05
C GLY A 187 10.10 -6.07 -13.53
N LEU A 188 10.88 -7.12 -13.75
CA LEU A 188 10.61 -8.45 -13.18
C LEU A 188 10.67 -8.44 -11.66
N ILE A 189 11.73 -7.85 -11.08
CA ILE A 189 11.90 -7.73 -9.63
C ILE A 189 10.74 -6.95 -9.02
N ALA A 190 10.32 -5.83 -9.63
CA ALA A 190 9.20 -5.03 -9.17
C ALA A 190 7.91 -5.83 -9.10
N THR A 191 7.58 -6.57 -10.16
CA THR A 191 6.28 -7.24 -10.30
C THR A 191 6.20 -8.57 -9.55
N TRP A 192 7.26 -9.37 -9.55
CA TRP A 192 7.29 -10.67 -8.89
C TRP A 192 7.82 -10.63 -7.46
N GLY A 193 8.53 -9.56 -7.09
CA GLY A 193 9.10 -9.39 -5.74
C GLY A 193 8.14 -8.81 -4.70
N VAL A 194 6.89 -8.51 -5.06
CA VAL A 194 5.91 -8.00 -4.10
C VAL A 194 5.63 -9.06 -3.04
N SER A 195 5.99 -8.76 -1.81
CA SER A 195 5.85 -9.69 -0.67
C SER A 195 4.86 -9.22 0.38
N ARG A 196 4.46 -7.96 0.34
CA ARG A 196 3.54 -7.36 1.32
C ARG A 196 2.82 -6.13 0.79
N ILE A 197 1.66 -5.86 1.36
CA ILE A 197 0.89 -4.62 1.19
C ILE A 197 0.71 -3.96 2.55
N GLY A 198 1.14 -2.70 2.68
CA GLY A 198 1.05 -1.96 3.95
C GLY A 198 2.10 -2.40 4.97
N SER A 199 1.66 -2.71 6.20
CA SER A 199 2.56 -3.10 7.28
C SER A 199 3.20 -4.47 7.05
N LYS A 200 4.18 -4.82 7.91
CA LYS A 200 4.92 -6.10 7.83
C LYS A 200 4.01 -7.34 7.93
N GLU A 201 2.84 -7.19 8.52
CA GLU A 201 1.85 -8.27 8.69
C GLU A 201 1.05 -8.53 7.41
N GLY A 202 0.97 -7.57 6.49
CA GLY A 202 0.20 -7.68 5.24
C GLY A 202 0.90 -8.51 4.17
N MET A 203 1.27 -9.75 4.49
CA MET A 203 1.99 -10.64 3.56
C MET A 203 1.10 -11.11 2.41
N VAL A 204 1.70 -11.15 1.23
CA VAL A 204 1.04 -11.58 0.00
C VAL A 204 1.91 -12.56 -0.78
N ALA A 205 1.27 -13.38 -1.61
CA ALA A 205 1.92 -14.18 -2.65
C ALA A 205 1.57 -13.58 -4.02
N VAL A 206 2.55 -13.41 -4.88
CA VAL A 206 2.33 -13.01 -6.27
C VAL A 206 1.93 -14.25 -7.06
N LEU A 207 0.82 -14.16 -7.78
CA LEU A 207 0.31 -15.21 -8.65
C LEU A 207 0.61 -14.94 -10.12
N ASN A 208 0.67 -13.67 -10.51
CA ASN A 208 1.00 -13.23 -11.85
C ASN A 208 1.62 -11.83 -11.79
N GLY A 209 2.57 -11.55 -12.67
CA GLY A 209 3.25 -10.26 -12.78
C GLY A 209 3.51 -9.88 -14.22
N TYR A 210 3.32 -8.62 -14.54
CA TYR A 210 3.58 -8.04 -15.86
C TYR A 210 4.15 -6.64 -15.73
N HIS A 211 5.06 -6.29 -16.62
CA HIS A 211 5.56 -4.92 -16.77
C HIS A 211 5.79 -4.61 -18.24
N GLY A 212 5.76 -3.35 -18.59
CA GLY A 212 5.93 -2.92 -19.98
C GLY A 212 5.38 -1.53 -20.25
N TYR A 213 5.00 -1.30 -21.49
CA TYR A 213 4.39 -0.05 -21.91
C TYR A 213 2.89 -0.10 -21.64
N PRO A 214 2.30 0.91 -20.98
CA PRO A 214 0.84 1.00 -20.87
C PRO A 214 0.23 1.38 -22.20
N GLU A 215 -0.98 0.90 -22.44
CA GLU A 215 -1.81 1.39 -23.51
C GLU A 215 -2.44 2.73 -23.09
N GLU A 216 -2.34 3.73 -23.93
CA GLU A 216 -2.96 5.04 -23.72
C GLU A 216 -4.35 5.05 -24.34
N LEU A 217 -5.35 5.46 -23.56
CA LEU A 217 -6.70 5.65 -24.04
C LEU A 217 -6.90 7.11 -24.46
N GLU A 218 -7.67 7.31 -25.53
CA GLU A 218 -8.08 8.66 -25.94
C GLU A 218 -9.02 9.30 -24.91
N ILE A 219 -8.98 10.63 -24.84
CA ILE A 219 -9.88 11.39 -23.96
C ILE A 219 -11.34 11.12 -24.39
N GLY A 220 -12.16 10.71 -23.44
CA GLY A 220 -13.56 10.34 -23.70
C GLY A 220 -13.77 8.87 -24.03
N ALA A 221 -12.71 8.05 -24.07
CA ALA A 221 -12.83 6.61 -24.26
C ALA A 221 -13.63 5.96 -23.11
N ILE A 222 -14.44 4.96 -23.46
CA ILE A 222 -15.18 4.16 -22.47
C ILE A 222 -14.37 2.93 -22.13
N PHE A 223 -14.07 2.73 -20.86
CA PHE A 223 -13.34 1.56 -20.38
C PHE A 223 -14.00 0.93 -19.16
N LYS A 224 -13.68 -0.33 -18.89
CA LYS A 224 -14.09 -1.03 -17.68
C LYS A 224 -12.86 -1.22 -16.79
N SER A 225 -12.97 -0.83 -15.53
CA SER A 225 -11.93 -1.03 -14.53
C SER A 225 -12.51 -1.65 -13.27
N ARG A 226 -11.73 -2.52 -12.62
CA ARG A 226 -11.97 -2.97 -11.24
C ARG A 226 -11.16 -2.15 -10.24
N MET A 227 -10.14 -1.44 -10.70
CA MET A 227 -9.30 -0.60 -9.85
C MET A 227 -10.02 0.69 -9.51
N TYR A 228 -9.73 1.22 -8.35
CA TYR A 228 -10.20 2.56 -8.02
C TYR A 228 -9.55 3.60 -8.97
N VAL A 229 -10.29 4.64 -9.28
CA VAL A 229 -9.86 5.71 -10.20
C VAL A 229 -10.18 7.07 -9.57
N PRO A 230 -9.31 8.09 -9.68
CA PRO A 230 -9.60 9.43 -9.18
C PRO A 230 -10.90 9.99 -9.78
N VAL A 231 -11.71 10.63 -8.94
CA VAL A 231 -13.03 11.17 -9.33
C VAL A 231 -12.92 12.25 -10.41
N ASP A 232 -11.84 13.02 -10.40
CA ASP A 232 -11.56 14.11 -11.34
C ASP A 232 -11.03 13.63 -12.70
N CYS A 233 -10.77 12.32 -12.86
CA CYS A 233 -10.25 11.75 -14.11
C CYS A 233 -11.32 11.06 -14.97
N VAL A 234 -12.48 10.71 -14.41
CA VAL A 234 -13.49 9.88 -15.11
C VAL A 234 -14.91 10.26 -14.72
N GLU A 235 -15.85 10.04 -15.63
CA GLU A 235 -17.29 10.08 -15.35
C GLU A 235 -17.84 8.65 -15.27
N PRO A 236 -18.34 8.22 -14.10
CA PRO A 236 -18.88 6.89 -13.95
C PRO A 236 -20.18 6.75 -14.73
N LYS A 237 -20.33 5.66 -15.46
CA LYS A 237 -21.58 5.31 -16.16
C LYS A 237 -22.45 4.34 -15.35
N ASP A 238 -21.87 3.71 -14.35
CA ASP A 238 -22.57 2.78 -13.46
C ASP A 238 -22.97 3.49 -12.17
N GLN A 239 -24.20 3.29 -11.71
CA GLN A 239 -24.73 3.89 -10.49
C GLN A 239 -24.32 3.14 -9.21
N SER A 240 -23.72 1.96 -9.34
CA SER A 240 -23.28 1.13 -8.19
C SER A 240 -21.86 1.42 -7.69
N ILE A 241 -21.34 2.62 -7.97
CA ILE A 241 -19.98 3.01 -7.63
C ILE A 241 -19.97 3.77 -6.29
N SER A 242 -19.12 3.34 -5.38
CA SER A 242 -18.87 4.03 -4.11
C SER A 242 -17.73 5.04 -4.23
N GLU A 243 -17.80 6.13 -3.48
CA GLU A 243 -16.68 7.06 -3.32
C GLU A 243 -15.90 6.73 -2.05
N LEU A 244 -14.58 6.73 -2.16
CA LEU A 244 -13.68 6.56 -1.02
C LEU A 244 -12.60 7.64 -1.04
N THR A 245 -12.27 8.19 0.12
CA THR A 245 -11.17 9.13 0.26
C THR A 245 -9.90 8.38 0.61
N LEU A 246 -8.86 8.48 -0.24
CA LEU A 246 -7.58 7.81 -0.09
C LEU A 246 -6.43 8.81 -0.06
N TRP A 247 -5.29 8.39 0.50
CA TRP A 247 -4.06 9.15 0.53
C TRP A 247 -3.30 8.97 -0.79
N ASP A 248 -3.24 10.04 -1.59
CA ASP A 248 -2.69 9.98 -2.95
C ASP A 248 -1.18 10.20 -3.02
N LEU A 249 -0.65 10.08 -4.24
CA LEU A 249 0.79 10.16 -4.58
C LEU A 249 1.41 11.53 -4.26
N ASP A 250 0.62 12.59 -4.24
CA ASP A 250 1.02 13.95 -3.88
C ASP A 250 0.91 14.27 -2.37
N TYR A 251 0.74 13.23 -1.54
CA TYR A 251 0.54 13.35 -0.09
C TYR A 251 -0.70 14.16 0.32
N ARG A 252 -1.77 14.04 -0.47
CA ARG A 252 -3.07 14.67 -0.20
C ARG A 252 -4.19 13.64 -0.15
N TRP A 253 -5.26 13.98 0.54
CA TRP A 253 -6.49 13.22 0.50
C TRP A 253 -7.24 13.55 -0.78
N LYS A 254 -7.54 12.50 -1.58
CA LYS A 254 -8.35 12.61 -2.82
C LYS A 254 -9.48 11.61 -2.81
N LYS A 255 -10.55 11.94 -3.52
CA LYS A 255 -11.67 11.05 -3.73
C LYS A 255 -11.41 10.14 -4.92
N TYR A 256 -11.79 8.90 -4.76
CA TYR A 256 -11.69 7.83 -5.75
C TYR A 256 -13.03 7.16 -5.92
N TYR A 257 -13.40 6.88 -7.16
CA TYR A 257 -14.45 5.91 -7.45
C TYR A 257 -13.92 4.51 -7.22
N VAL A 258 -14.67 3.73 -6.46
CA VAL A 258 -14.31 2.35 -6.12
C VAL A 258 -15.42 1.42 -6.60
N PRO A 259 -15.12 0.58 -7.61
CA PRO A 259 -16.07 -0.46 -8.01
C PRO A 259 -16.21 -1.49 -6.89
N PHE A 260 -17.45 -1.81 -6.50
CA PHE A 260 -17.78 -2.95 -5.63
C PHE A 260 -17.24 -2.93 -4.19
N ILE A 261 -17.46 -1.86 -3.44
CA ILE A 261 -17.55 -2.00 -1.99
C ILE A 261 -19.02 -2.00 -1.64
N ALA A 262 -19.60 -3.17 -1.37
CA ALA A 262 -20.86 -3.23 -0.65
C ALA A 262 -20.61 -2.71 0.77
N SER A 263 -21.29 -1.64 1.12
CA SER A 263 -21.30 -1.07 2.47
C SER A 263 -22.03 -1.98 3.43
#